data_07b3078c864f38e2cf5f4f2d66a0f374
#
_entry.id   07b3078c864f38e2cf5f4f2d66a0f374
#
_cell.length_a   1.000
_cell.length_b   1.000
_cell.length_c   1.000
_cell.angle_alpha   90.00
_cell.angle_beta   90.00
_cell.angle_gamma   90.00
#
_symmetry.space_group_name_H-M   'P 1'
#
loop_
_entity.id
_entity.type
_entity.pdbx_description
1 polymer ?
#
loop_
_entity_poly.entity_id
_entity_poly.type
_entity_poly.pdbx_seq_one_letter_code
_entity_poly.pdbx_strand_id
1 'polypeptide(L)'
;MKYLLFLLFLLLNAGTATAQNNLVINGIPWFDDKGNIVNAHGACIVEENGRYYLFGEWKSDKSNAFPGFSCYSSDDLVNWKFENIVLKVQPDGILGPNRVGERVKVMKCPKTGEYIMLMHADDMGYKDPYIGLATCKTIAGDYQLQGPLLYKGQPVKRWDMGTFQDADGKGYLLIHHGPVYRLSDDYRSIEAEVAHIKGMGESPAMFKKNGVYFMLTSNLTSWEKNDNFYFTAPQIEGPWTKQGLFCPEGKLTYNSQTTFVFPLKCGNDTIPMFMGDRWSYPHQASAATYVWMPLQVESTKISIPEYWQAWDINKLKPVNPLSGSLQIEKKQIYADSCWRITKNKMESNAKGSVLSASFRGTRAAIIGESTPLGGYARVNVINEKRDTVFSSLIDFYSKYPEKAIRVITPVMVKGEYTISVEVTGIRPVWSDKTKRVYGSKGTCVSINQILYFEEE
;
A
#
# COMPACT_ATOMS: atom_id res chain seq x y z
N MET A 1 63.39 30.39 2.91
CA MET A 1 62.04 30.60 2.45
C MET A 1 61.55 29.27 1.82
N LYS A 2 60.75 28.50 2.54
CA LYS A 2 60.17 27.23 2.06
C LYS A 2 58.72 27.51 1.68
N TYR A 3 58.38 27.33 0.42
CA TYR A 3 56.99 27.40 -0.06
C TYR A 3 56.35 26.04 0.16
N LEU A 4 55.31 26.02 0.99
CA LEU A 4 54.44 24.85 1.23
C LEU A 4 53.31 24.89 0.18
N LEU A 5 53.32 23.96 -0.78
CA LEU A 5 52.21 23.75 -1.73
C LEU A 5 51.13 22.99 -1.00
N PHE A 6 49.95 23.60 -0.78
CA PHE A 6 48.71 22.92 -0.37
C PHE A 6 48.03 22.38 -1.63
N LEU A 7 48.06 21.08 -1.82
CA LEU A 7 47.22 20.41 -2.80
C LEU A 7 45.80 20.24 -2.22
N LEU A 8 44.86 21.02 -2.76
CA LEU A 8 43.44 20.90 -2.47
C LEU A 8 42.89 19.70 -3.28
N PHE A 9 42.63 18.56 -2.64
CA PHE A 9 41.87 17.46 -3.22
C PHE A 9 40.40 17.83 -3.24
N LEU A 10 39.87 18.27 -4.37
CA LEU A 10 38.46 18.33 -4.68
C LEU A 10 37.97 16.89 -4.88
N LEU A 11 37.35 16.32 -3.87
CA LEU A 11 36.48 15.13 -4.02
C LEU A 11 35.27 15.55 -4.84
N LEU A 12 35.33 15.31 -6.14
CA LEU A 12 34.16 15.26 -7.01
C LEU A 12 33.32 14.03 -6.56
N ASN A 13 32.30 14.26 -5.73
CA ASN A 13 31.21 13.35 -5.61
C ASN A 13 30.49 13.33 -6.97
N ALA A 14 30.89 12.42 -7.85
CA ALA A 14 30.08 12.02 -8.98
C ALA A 14 28.87 11.29 -8.39
N GLY A 15 27.83 12.03 -8.07
CA GLY A 15 26.51 11.46 -7.88
C GLY A 15 26.16 10.74 -9.20
N THR A 16 26.15 9.44 -9.18
CA THR A 16 25.52 8.65 -10.23
C THR A 16 24.05 9.10 -10.23
N ALA A 17 23.66 9.85 -11.26
CA ALA A 17 22.27 10.09 -11.56
C ALA A 17 21.70 8.72 -11.93
N THR A 18 21.16 8.02 -10.93
CA THR A 18 20.28 6.88 -11.18
C THR A 18 19.15 7.39 -12.06
N ALA A 19 18.93 6.75 -13.19
CA ALA A 19 17.79 7.04 -14.04
C ALA A 19 16.56 6.94 -13.13
N GLN A 20 15.89 8.06 -12.90
CA GLN A 20 14.77 8.18 -11.98
C GLN A 20 13.64 7.29 -12.50
N ASN A 21 13.46 6.15 -11.89
CA ASN A 21 12.52 5.14 -12.34
C ASN A 21 11.11 5.60 -11.88
N ASN A 22 10.41 6.37 -12.72
CA ASN A 22 9.09 6.96 -12.44
C ASN A 22 7.96 5.90 -12.52
N LEU A 23 8.24 4.64 -12.18
CA LEU A 23 7.30 3.54 -12.34
C LEU A 23 6.66 3.15 -11.02
N VAL A 24 5.35 3.31 -10.94
CA VAL A 24 4.54 2.63 -9.93
C VAL A 24 4.36 1.18 -10.38
N ILE A 25 4.79 0.21 -9.57
CA ILE A 25 4.64 -1.22 -9.87
C ILE A 25 3.67 -1.83 -8.86
N ASN A 26 2.51 -2.23 -9.32
CA ASN A 26 1.39 -2.69 -8.52
C ASN A 26 1.51 -4.17 -8.13
N GLY A 27 1.08 -4.51 -6.91
CA GLY A 27 0.93 -5.88 -6.46
C GLY A 27 2.25 -6.61 -6.18
N ILE A 28 3.34 -5.89 -6.02
CA ILE A 28 4.64 -6.39 -5.55
C ILE A 28 5.08 -5.61 -4.32
N PRO A 29 5.99 -6.15 -3.48
CA PRO A 29 6.60 -5.39 -2.40
C PRO A 29 7.32 -4.15 -2.93
N TRP A 30 7.11 -3.01 -2.24
CA TRP A 30 7.89 -1.80 -2.47
C TRP A 30 8.98 -1.69 -1.43
N PHE A 31 10.09 -1.05 -1.78
CA PHE A 31 11.25 -0.90 -0.91
C PHE A 31 11.61 0.57 -0.75
N ASP A 32 12.04 0.92 0.45
CA ASP A 32 12.57 2.25 0.75
C ASP A 32 14.02 2.41 0.22
N ASP A 33 14.57 3.61 0.38
CA ASP A 33 15.95 3.97 -0.01
C ASP A 33 17.05 3.13 0.69
N LYS A 34 16.68 2.35 1.72
CA LYS A 34 17.56 1.42 2.44
C LYS A 34 17.30 -0.04 2.11
N GLY A 35 16.36 -0.33 1.20
CA GLY A 35 15.98 -1.68 0.83
C GLY A 35 15.02 -2.37 1.79
N ASN A 36 14.45 -1.67 2.77
CA ASN A 36 13.41 -2.22 3.63
C ASN A 36 12.04 -2.14 2.94
N ILE A 37 11.14 -3.06 3.27
CA ILE A 37 9.77 -3.03 2.75
C ILE A 37 9.05 -1.76 3.22
N VAL A 38 8.40 -1.05 2.30
CA VAL A 38 7.49 0.05 2.62
C VAL A 38 6.26 -0.53 3.29
N ASN A 39 6.08 -0.24 4.57
CA ASN A 39 5.01 -0.74 5.42
C ASN A 39 4.14 0.44 5.87
N ALA A 40 3.17 0.82 5.01
CA ALA A 40 2.28 1.96 5.21
C ALA A 40 0.90 1.65 4.62
N HIS A 41 0.18 0.72 5.26
CA HIS A 41 -1.11 0.25 4.77
C HIS A 41 -2.28 1.11 5.28
N GLY A 42 -3.47 0.97 4.70
CA GLY A 42 -4.61 1.81 5.07
C GLY A 42 -4.34 3.31 4.87
N ALA A 43 -3.49 3.64 3.91
CA ALA A 43 -2.71 4.86 3.79
C ALA A 43 -3.48 6.13 3.38
N CYS A 44 -2.80 7.27 3.53
CA CYS A 44 -3.07 8.51 2.80
C CYS A 44 -1.76 9.19 2.40
N ILE A 45 -1.83 10.13 1.46
CA ILE A 45 -0.72 10.99 1.07
C ILE A 45 -1.08 12.44 1.37
N VAL A 46 -0.10 13.18 1.93
CA VAL A 46 -0.16 14.63 2.10
C VAL A 46 0.98 15.24 1.28
N GLU A 47 0.68 16.23 0.45
CA GLU A 47 1.70 17.03 -0.23
C GLU A 47 2.02 18.27 0.61
N GLU A 48 3.29 18.52 0.83
CA GLU A 48 3.77 19.71 1.53
C GLU A 48 5.03 20.24 0.83
N ASN A 49 4.97 21.48 0.31
CA ASN A 49 6.08 22.15 -0.37
C ASN A 49 6.69 21.35 -1.54
N GLY A 50 5.84 20.66 -2.31
CA GLY A 50 6.27 19.88 -3.46
C GLY A 50 6.83 18.49 -3.11
N ARG A 51 6.77 18.09 -1.85
CA ARG A 51 7.16 16.78 -1.37
C ARG A 51 5.95 15.99 -0.87
N TYR A 52 5.94 14.70 -1.11
CA TYR A 52 4.85 13.79 -0.74
C TYR A 52 5.19 13.03 0.52
N TYR A 53 4.21 12.89 1.41
CA TYR A 53 4.34 12.16 2.66
C TYR A 53 3.25 11.09 2.73
N LEU A 54 3.69 9.82 2.72
CA LEU A 54 2.83 8.65 2.82
C LEU A 54 2.70 8.25 4.29
N PHE A 55 1.51 8.34 4.83
CA PHE A 55 1.17 7.86 6.17
C PHE A 55 0.43 6.54 6.06
N GLY A 56 0.73 5.58 6.93
CA GLY A 56 0.03 4.31 6.93
C GLY A 56 0.21 3.50 8.21
N GLU A 57 -0.53 2.42 8.26
CA GLU A 57 -0.43 1.44 9.31
C GLU A 57 0.92 0.71 9.20
N TRP A 58 1.75 0.79 10.23
CA TRP A 58 2.93 -0.06 10.38
C TRP A 58 2.46 -1.43 10.87
N LYS A 59 2.23 -2.36 9.95
CA LYS A 59 1.72 -3.69 10.29
C LYS A 59 2.79 -4.60 10.88
N SER A 60 2.33 -5.68 11.53
CA SER A 60 3.15 -6.78 12.04
C SER A 60 2.75 -8.09 11.35
N ASP A 61 3.69 -9.04 11.29
CA ASP A 61 3.43 -10.41 10.85
C ASP A 61 2.98 -11.33 12.00
N LYS A 62 2.92 -10.81 13.22
CA LYS A 62 2.61 -11.60 14.43
C LYS A 62 1.16 -11.49 14.86
N SER A 63 0.59 -10.31 14.72
CA SER A 63 -0.79 -10.04 15.14
C SER A 63 -1.29 -8.74 14.48
N ASN A 64 -2.59 -8.45 14.63
CA ASN A 64 -3.18 -7.17 14.21
C ASN A 64 -3.11 -6.09 15.30
N ALA A 65 -2.39 -6.34 16.40
CA ALA A 65 -2.16 -5.30 17.40
C ALA A 65 -1.40 -4.13 16.77
N PHE A 66 -1.77 -2.92 17.16
CA PHE A 66 -1.18 -1.68 16.69
C PHE A 66 0.28 -1.54 17.13
N PRO A 67 1.25 -1.51 16.21
CA PRO A 67 2.66 -1.24 16.55
C PRO A 67 3.04 0.22 16.31
N GLY A 68 2.26 0.96 15.52
CA GLY A 68 2.49 2.36 15.20
C GLY A 68 1.90 2.76 13.85
N PHE A 69 1.93 4.06 13.56
CA PHE A 69 1.72 4.61 12.22
C PHE A 69 3.04 5.13 11.66
N SER A 70 3.35 4.72 10.44
CA SER A 70 4.57 5.11 9.72
C SER A 70 4.36 6.38 8.89
N CYS A 71 5.47 7.07 8.64
CA CYS A 71 5.57 8.13 7.66
C CYS A 71 6.77 7.88 6.75
N TYR A 72 6.55 7.95 5.44
CA TYR A 72 7.56 7.95 4.41
C TYR A 72 7.48 9.25 3.63
N SER A 73 8.59 9.72 3.06
CA SER A 73 8.61 10.86 2.14
C SER A 73 9.10 10.48 0.77
N SER A 74 8.66 11.22 -0.26
CA SER A 74 9.08 11.04 -1.64
C SER A 74 8.99 12.36 -2.40
N ASP A 75 9.88 12.57 -3.37
CA ASP A 75 9.82 13.71 -4.28
C ASP A 75 9.07 13.35 -5.60
N ASP A 76 8.75 12.04 -5.81
CA ASP A 76 8.21 11.52 -7.08
C ASP A 76 7.07 10.49 -6.93
N LEU A 77 6.62 10.17 -5.70
CA LEU A 77 5.59 9.15 -5.38
C LEU A 77 6.02 7.70 -5.67
N VAL A 78 7.27 7.46 -6.00
CA VAL A 78 7.80 6.14 -6.36
C VAL A 78 8.95 5.74 -5.45
N ASN A 79 9.91 6.65 -5.26
CA ASN A 79 11.07 6.42 -4.42
C ASN A 79 10.80 6.93 -3.01
N TRP A 80 10.62 6.01 -2.08
CA TRP A 80 10.21 6.31 -0.71
C TRP A 80 11.38 6.27 0.25
N LYS A 81 11.45 7.25 1.13
CA LYS A 81 12.38 7.32 2.25
C LYS A 81 11.59 7.17 3.55
N PHE A 82 11.97 6.22 4.40
CA PHE A 82 11.39 6.11 5.74
C PHE A 82 11.79 7.30 6.60
N GLU A 83 10.82 8.02 7.13
CA GLU A 83 11.04 9.16 8.02
C GLU A 83 10.95 8.76 9.51
N ASN A 84 9.81 8.21 9.93
CA ASN A 84 9.55 7.91 11.34
C ASN A 84 8.35 6.98 11.53
N ILE A 85 8.24 6.37 12.73
CA ILE A 85 6.98 5.91 13.31
C ILE A 85 6.38 7.10 14.05
N VAL A 86 5.51 7.84 13.38
CA VAL A 86 5.02 9.15 13.80
C VAL A 86 4.00 9.09 14.95
N LEU A 87 3.34 7.97 15.15
CA LEU A 87 2.52 7.70 16.35
C LEU A 87 2.77 6.26 16.80
N LYS A 88 3.31 6.12 17.99
CA LYS A 88 3.67 4.82 18.60
C LYS A 88 2.57 4.30 19.50
N VAL A 89 2.67 3.03 19.91
CA VAL A 89 1.82 2.47 20.96
C VAL A 89 1.89 3.38 22.19
N GLN A 90 0.75 3.69 22.78
CA GLN A 90 0.64 4.51 23.99
C GLN A 90 0.73 3.63 25.23
N PRO A 91 1.09 4.19 26.40
CA PRO A 91 1.09 3.42 27.65
C PRO A 91 -0.28 2.80 27.99
N ASP A 92 -1.36 3.49 27.65
CA ASP A 92 -2.74 3.10 27.89
C ASP A 92 -3.72 3.74 26.89
N GLY A 93 -5.02 3.65 27.14
CA GLY A 93 -6.07 4.30 26.36
C GLY A 93 -6.37 3.59 25.04
N ILE A 94 -6.93 4.35 24.06
CA ILE A 94 -7.47 3.81 22.82
C ILE A 94 -6.40 3.20 21.87
N LEU A 95 -5.15 3.58 22.02
CA LEU A 95 -3.99 3.02 21.30
C LEU A 95 -2.95 2.42 22.26
N GLY A 96 -3.38 1.98 23.44
CA GLY A 96 -2.55 1.26 24.40
C GLY A 96 -2.15 -0.15 23.93
N PRO A 97 -1.45 -0.92 24.76
CA PRO A 97 -1.07 -2.29 24.43
C PRO A 97 -2.27 -3.17 24.08
N ASN A 98 -2.11 -4.05 23.07
CA ASN A 98 -3.15 -4.95 22.57
C ASN A 98 -4.42 -4.25 22.06
N ARG A 99 -4.26 -3.03 21.54
CA ARG A 99 -5.29 -2.32 20.79
C ARG A 99 -5.01 -2.42 19.29
N VAL A 100 -6.02 -2.17 18.49
CA VAL A 100 -5.95 -2.03 17.03
C VAL A 100 -5.86 -0.54 16.69
N GLY A 101 -5.04 -0.18 15.69
CA GLY A 101 -4.98 1.16 15.10
C GLY A 101 -4.92 1.02 13.58
N GLU A 102 -5.93 1.56 12.88
CA GLU A 102 -6.14 1.35 11.44
C GLU A 102 -6.60 2.62 10.74
N ARG A 103 -6.51 2.62 9.39
CA ARG A 103 -7.08 3.65 8.50
C ARG A 103 -6.61 5.06 8.80
N VAL A 104 -5.33 5.22 9.18
CA VAL A 104 -4.77 6.54 9.47
C VAL A 104 -4.92 7.51 8.30
N LYS A 105 -5.39 8.71 8.59
CA LYS A 105 -5.49 9.82 7.64
C LYS A 105 -4.97 11.10 8.27
N VAL A 106 -4.19 11.84 7.51
CA VAL A 106 -3.59 13.11 7.96
C VAL A 106 -4.07 14.25 7.06
N MET A 107 -4.44 15.36 7.67
CA MET A 107 -4.79 16.60 6.97
C MET A 107 -4.09 17.78 7.66
N LYS A 108 -3.63 18.76 6.88
CA LYS A 108 -3.16 20.05 7.43
C LYS A 108 -4.36 20.95 7.69
N CYS A 109 -4.55 21.36 8.92
CA CYS A 109 -5.61 22.30 9.29
C CYS A 109 -5.26 23.71 8.80
N PRO A 110 -6.07 24.35 7.94
CA PRO A 110 -5.75 25.69 7.44
C PRO A 110 -5.75 26.76 8.53
N LYS A 111 -6.59 26.60 9.55
CA LYS A 111 -6.77 27.59 10.64
C LYS A 111 -5.60 27.58 11.61
N THR A 112 -5.10 26.40 11.98
CA THR A 112 -4.03 26.26 13.00
C THR A 112 -2.67 26.03 12.42
N GLY A 113 -2.57 25.59 11.15
CA GLY A 113 -1.35 25.15 10.49
C GLY A 113 -0.83 23.78 10.99
N GLU A 114 -1.51 23.17 11.97
CA GLU A 114 -1.14 21.85 12.50
C GLU A 114 -1.59 20.71 11.60
N TYR A 115 -0.90 19.59 11.69
CA TYR A 115 -1.30 18.33 11.06
C TYR A 115 -2.18 17.55 12.01
N ILE A 116 -3.37 17.23 11.55
CA ILE A 116 -4.39 16.50 12.29
C ILE A 116 -4.44 15.08 11.74
N MET A 117 -4.21 14.12 12.61
CA MET A 117 -4.25 12.70 12.30
C MET A 117 -5.52 12.10 12.90
N LEU A 118 -6.35 11.50 12.07
CA LEU A 118 -7.50 10.72 12.48
C LEU A 118 -7.25 9.23 12.15
N MET A 119 -7.76 8.34 13.01
CA MET A 119 -7.60 6.90 12.84
C MET A 119 -8.75 6.14 13.48
N HIS A 120 -8.99 4.93 13.00
CA HIS A 120 -9.79 3.95 13.70
C HIS A 120 -8.94 3.29 14.80
N ALA A 121 -9.43 3.27 16.02
CA ALA A 121 -8.84 2.56 17.15
C ALA A 121 -9.86 1.59 17.75
N ASP A 122 -9.44 0.35 18.12
CA ASP A 122 -10.38 -0.65 18.64
C ASP A 122 -9.68 -1.61 19.63
N ASP A 123 -10.44 -2.47 20.27
CA ASP A 123 -9.88 -3.67 20.89
C ASP A 123 -9.59 -4.76 19.85
N MET A 124 -8.83 -5.78 20.23
CA MET A 124 -8.49 -6.90 19.33
C MET A 124 -9.70 -7.70 18.84
N GLY A 125 -10.85 -7.53 19.47
CA GLY A 125 -12.13 -8.15 19.10
C GLY A 125 -13.04 -7.25 18.27
N TYR A 126 -12.62 -6.01 17.99
CA TYR A 126 -13.41 -4.97 17.30
C TYR A 126 -14.77 -4.69 17.96
N LYS A 127 -14.78 -4.58 19.29
CA LYS A 127 -15.98 -4.36 20.12
C LYS A 127 -15.99 -3.02 20.86
N ASP A 128 -14.85 -2.30 20.86
CA ASP A 128 -14.69 -1.02 21.54
C ASP A 128 -14.07 0.03 20.57
N PRO A 129 -14.78 0.35 19.46
CA PRO A 129 -14.26 1.23 18.42
C PRO A 129 -14.30 2.70 18.82
N TYR A 130 -13.27 3.43 18.38
CA TYR A 130 -13.17 4.89 18.47
C TYR A 130 -12.60 5.47 17.20
N ILE A 131 -12.99 6.68 16.87
CA ILE A 131 -12.17 7.53 16.00
C ILE A 131 -11.20 8.27 16.91
N GLY A 132 -9.93 7.99 16.76
CA GLY A 132 -8.85 8.64 17.49
C GLY A 132 -8.41 9.93 16.82
N LEU A 133 -7.90 10.86 17.61
CA LEU A 133 -7.35 12.15 17.21
C LEU A 133 -5.92 12.29 17.73
N ALA A 134 -4.98 12.60 16.84
CA ALA A 134 -3.62 13.02 17.22
C ALA A 134 -3.21 14.26 16.44
N THR A 135 -2.26 15.04 16.95
CA THR A 135 -1.84 16.30 16.35
C THR A 135 -0.33 16.44 16.34
N CYS A 136 0.21 17.14 15.33
CA CYS A 136 1.62 17.51 15.27
C CYS A 136 1.79 18.87 14.59
N LYS A 137 2.85 19.61 14.96
CA LYS A 137 3.21 20.89 14.32
C LYS A 137 4.03 20.70 13.03
N THR A 138 4.66 19.55 12.87
CA THR A 138 5.49 19.20 11.71
C THR A 138 4.97 17.93 11.07
N ILE A 139 5.03 17.84 9.74
CA ILE A 139 4.37 16.78 8.99
C ILE A 139 4.88 15.37 9.37
N ALA A 140 6.17 15.17 9.50
CA ALA A 140 6.80 13.88 9.83
C ALA A 140 7.28 13.78 11.30
N GLY A 141 6.77 14.68 12.17
CA GLY A 141 7.13 14.68 13.60
C GLY A 141 6.37 13.65 14.43
N ASP A 142 6.65 13.62 15.72
CA ASP A 142 5.95 12.76 16.68
C ASP A 142 4.55 13.33 16.99
N TYR A 143 3.52 12.66 16.49
CA TYR A 143 2.13 13.05 16.75
C TYR A 143 1.74 12.75 18.19
N GLN A 144 1.05 13.69 18.82
CA GLN A 144 0.56 13.55 20.18
C GLN A 144 -0.89 13.10 20.17
N LEU A 145 -1.17 11.90 20.70
CA LEU A 145 -2.53 11.40 20.84
C LEU A 145 -3.32 12.29 21.80
N GLN A 146 -4.46 12.81 21.34
CA GLN A 146 -5.37 13.64 22.13
C GLN A 146 -6.51 12.81 22.76
N GLY A 147 -6.67 11.57 22.31
CA GLY A 147 -7.75 10.67 22.71
C GLY A 147 -8.80 10.51 21.60
N PRO A 148 -10.03 10.11 21.96
CA PRO A 148 -11.13 9.98 21.00
C PRO A 148 -11.56 11.35 20.44
N LEU A 149 -11.86 11.39 19.13
CA LEU A 149 -12.55 12.53 18.52
C LEU A 149 -13.94 12.68 19.13
N LEU A 150 -14.38 13.92 19.35
CA LEU A 150 -15.66 14.21 20.01
C LEU A 150 -16.72 14.72 19.01
N TYR A 151 -17.96 14.29 19.23
CA TYR A 151 -19.17 14.87 18.63
C TYR A 151 -20.18 15.19 19.71
N LYS A 152 -20.59 16.46 19.82
CA LYS A 152 -21.48 16.96 20.90
C LYS A 152 -20.98 16.56 22.30
N GLY A 153 -19.66 16.64 22.51
CA GLY A 153 -19.01 16.30 23.77
C GLY A 153 -18.88 14.80 24.08
N GLN A 154 -19.30 13.92 23.18
CA GLN A 154 -19.20 12.46 23.37
C GLN A 154 -18.19 11.84 22.43
N PRO A 155 -17.43 10.80 22.84
CA PRO A 155 -16.53 10.05 21.98
C PRO A 155 -17.24 9.44 20.76
N VAL A 156 -16.64 9.58 19.59
CA VAL A 156 -17.14 8.98 18.33
C VAL A 156 -16.79 7.52 18.30
N LYS A 157 -17.76 6.65 18.55
CA LYS A 157 -17.62 5.18 18.48
C LYS A 157 -18.02 4.68 17.11
N ARG A 158 -17.02 4.55 16.22
CA ARG A 158 -17.18 4.10 14.82
C ARG A 158 -15.98 3.28 14.41
N TRP A 159 -16.17 2.41 13.38
CA TRP A 159 -15.10 1.64 12.75
C TRP A 159 -14.48 2.40 11.57
N ASP A 160 -14.11 1.68 10.56
CA ASP A 160 -13.47 2.08 9.32
C ASP A 160 -13.81 3.49 8.84
N MET A 161 -12.78 4.27 8.55
CA MET A 161 -12.93 5.68 8.24
C MET A 161 -12.02 6.13 7.10
N GLY A 162 -12.36 7.26 6.53
CA GLY A 162 -11.55 8.06 5.62
C GLY A 162 -11.68 9.55 5.96
N THR A 163 -10.93 10.38 5.28
CA THR A 163 -11.06 11.84 5.37
C THR A 163 -11.10 12.46 3.98
N PHE A 164 -11.65 13.66 3.93
CA PHE A 164 -11.63 14.51 2.74
C PHE A 164 -11.45 15.96 3.18
N GLN A 165 -10.63 16.71 2.48
CA GLN A 165 -10.48 18.15 2.63
C GLN A 165 -10.92 18.82 1.33
N ASP A 166 -11.94 19.67 1.38
CA ASP A 166 -12.41 20.39 0.19
C ASP A 166 -11.54 21.64 -0.05
N ALA A 167 -11.67 22.21 -1.23
CA ALA A 167 -10.90 23.37 -1.68
C ALA A 167 -11.13 24.64 -0.83
N ASP A 168 -12.25 24.71 -0.12
CA ASP A 168 -12.54 25.79 0.84
C ASP A 168 -11.85 25.60 2.18
N GLY A 169 -11.08 24.53 2.35
CA GLY A 169 -10.36 24.19 3.57
C GLY A 169 -11.21 23.49 4.64
N LYS A 170 -12.48 23.15 4.35
CA LYS A 170 -13.27 22.34 5.28
C LYS A 170 -12.81 20.91 5.28
N GLY A 171 -12.65 20.34 6.47
CA GLY A 171 -12.33 18.94 6.67
C GLY A 171 -13.57 18.08 6.92
N TYR A 172 -13.54 16.86 6.40
CA TYR A 172 -14.64 15.90 6.57
C TYR A 172 -14.10 14.55 7.00
N LEU A 173 -14.82 13.91 7.92
CA LEU A 173 -14.64 12.54 8.36
C LEU A 173 -15.70 11.68 7.66
N LEU A 174 -15.25 10.64 6.99
CA LEU A 174 -16.07 9.68 6.26
C LEU A 174 -16.11 8.39 7.07
N ILE A 175 -17.30 7.85 7.32
CA ILE A 175 -17.45 6.66 8.17
C ILE A 175 -18.11 5.53 7.36
N HIS A 176 -17.68 4.29 7.61
CA HIS A 176 -18.34 3.11 7.06
C HIS A 176 -19.85 3.14 7.33
N HIS A 177 -20.63 2.54 6.45
CA HIS A 177 -22.10 2.58 6.43
C HIS A 177 -22.73 3.97 6.18
N GLY A 178 -21.92 5.02 5.91
CA GLY A 178 -22.41 6.21 5.23
C GLY A 178 -22.39 7.56 5.91
N PRO A 179 -22.23 7.70 7.23
CA PRO A 179 -22.16 9.03 7.82
C PRO A 179 -20.98 9.83 7.26
N VAL A 180 -21.25 11.10 6.91
CA VAL A 180 -20.26 12.10 6.54
C VAL A 180 -20.37 13.25 7.54
N TYR A 181 -19.30 13.46 8.27
CA TYR A 181 -19.23 14.52 9.29
C TYR A 181 -18.35 15.66 8.83
N ARG A 182 -18.82 16.91 9.00
CA ARG A 182 -17.97 18.08 8.89
C ARG A 182 -17.23 18.27 10.21
N LEU A 183 -15.92 18.47 10.13
CA LEU A 183 -15.07 18.79 11.28
C LEU A 183 -15.23 20.28 11.67
N SER A 184 -14.92 20.60 12.92
CA SER A 184 -14.73 21.97 13.36
C SER A 184 -13.60 22.67 12.60
N ASP A 185 -13.53 23.99 12.62
CA ASP A 185 -12.51 24.76 11.90
C ASP A 185 -11.06 24.39 12.25
N ASP A 186 -10.82 23.91 13.47
CA ASP A 186 -9.52 23.44 13.94
C ASP A 186 -9.31 21.93 13.75
N TYR A 187 -10.27 21.22 13.16
CA TYR A 187 -10.33 19.78 12.91
C TYR A 187 -10.25 18.90 14.17
N ARG A 188 -10.44 19.47 15.36
CA ARG A 188 -10.28 18.75 16.63
C ARG A 188 -11.59 18.14 17.17
N SER A 189 -12.72 18.43 16.52
CA SER A 189 -14.04 17.87 16.87
C SER A 189 -14.93 17.78 15.63
N ILE A 190 -16.06 17.10 15.77
CA ILE A 190 -17.12 17.10 14.76
C ILE A 190 -18.08 18.25 15.04
N GLU A 191 -18.36 19.07 14.02
CA GLU A 191 -19.36 20.13 14.05
C GLU A 191 -20.76 19.58 13.76
N ALA A 192 -20.91 18.86 12.65
CA ALA A 192 -22.19 18.35 12.17
C ALA A 192 -22.08 17.06 11.35
N GLU A 193 -23.11 16.22 11.38
CA GLU A 193 -23.36 15.23 10.34
C GLU A 193 -24.00 15.95 9.15
N VAL A 194 -23.35 15.97 8.00
CA VAL A 194 -23.80 16.69 6.80
C VAL A 194 -24.46 15.79 5.78
N ALA A 195 -24.17 14.48 5.80
CA ALA A 195 -24.82 13.49 4.94
C ALA A 195 -24.83 12.11 5.58
N HIS A 196 -25.75 11.25 5.10
CA HIS A 196 -25.77 9.84 5.39
C HIS A 196 -26.02 9.04 4.10
N ILE A 197 -24.97 8.45 3.54
CA ILE A 197 -25.01 7.76 2.26
C ILE A 197 -25.50 6.31 2.46
N LYS A 198 -26.77 6.07 2.16
CA LYS A 198 -27.38 4.74 2.33
C LYS A 198 -26.76 3.68 1.41
N GLY A 199 -26.48 2.51 1.96
CA GLY A 199 -25.94 1.37 1.21
C GLY A 199 -24.43 1.45 0.96
N MET A 200 -23.73 2.37 1.62
CA MET A 200 -22.28 2.40 1.64
C MET A 200 -21.71 1.23 2.47
N GLY A 201 -20.56 0.71 2.08
CA GLY A 201 -19.83 -0.34 2.79
C GLY A 201 -18.76 0.21 3.75
N GLU A 202 -17.55 -0.33 3.66
CA GLU A 202 -16.38 0.05 4.46
C GLU A 202 -15.29 0.72 3.60
N SER A 203 -14.19 1.16 4.21
CA SER A 203 -13.03 1.76 3.53
C SER A 203 -13.38 2.99 2.68
N PRO A 204 -14.06 4.02 3.23
CA PRO A 204 -14.48 5.17 2.46
C PRO A 204 -13.30 6.03 2.02
N ALA A 205 -13.33 6.45 0.74
CA ALA A 205 -12.42 7.45 0.18
C ALA A 205 -13.19 8.41 -0.71
N MET A 206 -12.94 9.70 -0.58
CA MET A 206 -13.66 10.74 -1.31
C MET A 206 -12.70 11.62 -2.11
N PHE A 207 -13.14 12.03 -3.28
CA PHE A 207 -12.54 13.12 -4.03
C PHE A 207 -13.60 13.97 -4.74
N LYS A 208 -13.19 15.15 -5.21
CA LYS A 208 -14.03 16.04 -6.01
C LYS A 208 -13.35 16.32 -7.34
N LYS A 209 -14.09 16.22 -8.43
CA LYS A 209 -13.62 16.57 -9.78
C LYS A 209 -14.75 17.22 -10.56
N ASN A 210 -14.46 18.35 -11.21
CA ASN A 210 -15.42 19.08 -12.06
C ASN A 210 -16.76 19.38 -11.36
N GLY A 211 -16.72 19.74 -10.08
CA GLY A 211 -17.91 20.07 -9.27
C GLY A 211 -18.70 18.85 -8.76
N VAL A 212 -18.30 17.63 -9.08
CA VAL A 212 -18.94 16.40 -8.61
C VAL A 212 -18.11 15.78 -7.49
N TYR A 213 -18.78 15.35 -6.41
CA TYR A 213 -18.20 14.55 -5.35
C TYR A 213 -18.34 13.07 -5.67
N PHE A 214 -17.28 12.32 -5.43
CA PHE A 214 -17.20 10.87 -5.63
C PHE A 214 -16.81 10.22 -4.30
N MET A 215 -17.61 9.24 -3.85
CA MET A 215 -17.34 8.45 -2.66
C MET A 215 -17.12 6.99 -3.07
N LEU A 216 -15.90 6.51 -2.92
CA LEU A 216 -15.53 5.11 -3.16
C LEU A 216 -15.66 4.34 -1.85
N THR A 217 -16.02 3.06 -1.94
CA THR A 217 -16.19 2.17 -0.79
C THR A 217 -16.07 0.71 -1.20
N SER A 218 -15.75 -0.18 -0.26
CA SER A 218 -15.72 -1.63 -0.45
C SER A 218 -16.90 -2.31 0.25
N ASN A 219 -17.19 -3.55 -0.13
CA ASN A 219 -18.11 -4.39 0.63
C ASN A 219 -17.44 -4.90 1.92
N LEU A 220 -18.24 -5.35 2.89
CA LEU A 220 -17.76 -5.88 4.17
C LEU A 220 -17.34 -7.35 4.01
N THR A 221 -16.05 -7.57 3.76
CA THR A 221 -15.47 -8.91 3.59
C THR A 221 -14.20 -9.13 4.41
N SER A 222 -14.03 -8.36 5.49
CA SER A 222 -12.78 -8.37 6.27
C SER A 222 -11.58 -8.05 5.35
N TRP A 223 -10.43 -8.71 5.48
CA TRP A 223 -9.27 -8.53 4.58
C TRP A 223 -9.41 -9.24 3.22
N GLU A 224 -10.58 -9.86 2.92
CA GLU A 224 -10.80 -10.46 1.61
C GLU A 224 -11.19 -9.42 0.56
N LYS A 225 -10.65 -9.58 -0.63
CA LYS A 225 -10.87 -8.70 -1.76
C LYS A 225 -12.29 -8.85 -2.29
N ASN A 226 -12.88 -7.74 -2.72
CA ASN A 226 -14.21 -7.69 -3.33
C ASN A 226 -14.28 -6.61 -4.41
N ASP A 227 -15.35 -6.62 -5.19
CA ASP A 227 -15.62 -5.54 -6.13
C ASP A 227 -16.05 -4.29 -5.35
N ASN A 228 -15.22 -3.26 -5.38
CA ASN A 228 -15.51 -1.97 -4.77
C ASN A 228 -16.43 -1.15 -5.68
N PHE A 229 -17.18 -0.24 -5.10
CA PHE A 229 -18.20 0.54 -5.79
C PHE A 229 -18.18 2.00 -5.33
N TYR A 230 -18.96 2.85 -6.00
CA TYR A 230 -18.93 4.27 -5.70
C TYR A 230 -20.31 4.94 -5.81
N PHE A 231 -20.36 6.13 -5.22
CA PHE A 231 -21.49 7.05 -5.26
C PHE A 231 -21.03 8.41 -5.77
N THR A 232 -21.97 9.21 -6.28
CA THR A 232 -21.73 10.61 -6.67
C THR A 232 -22.79 11.53 -6.12
N ALA A 233 -22.40 12.80 -5.92
CA ALA A 233 -23.31 13.87 -5.55
C ALA A 233 -22.85 15.22 -6.13
N PRO A 234 -23.78 16.17 -6.41
CA PRO A 234 -23.43 17.53 -6.83
C PRO A 234 -22.95 18.39 -5.64
N GLN A 235 -23.32 18.05 -4.41
CA GLN A 235 -22.92 18.70 -3.17
C GLN A 235 -22.58 17.63 -2.14
N ILE A 236 -21.78 17.97 -1.14
CA ILE A 236 -21.35 16.99 -0.13
C ILE A 236 -22.53 16.49 0.74
N GLU A 237 -23.54 17.33 0.90
CA GLU A 237 -24.81 17.00 1.56
C GLU A 237 -25.67 16.04 0.70
N GLY A 238 -25.41 15.92 -0.58
CA GLY A 238 -26.15 15.10 -1.53
C GLY A 238 -27.02 15.91 -2.51
N PRO A 239 -28.00 15.28 -3.15
CA PRO A 239 -28.37 13.87 -2.99
C PRO A 239 -27.28 12.91 -3.55
N TRP A 240 -26.97 11.86 -2.80
CA TRP A 240 -26.00 10.83 -3.20
C TRP A 240 -26.66 9.73 -4.03
N THR A 241 -26.07 9.41 -5.18
CA THR A 241 -26.55 8.38 -6.09
C THR A 241 -25.51 7.27 -6.21
N LYS A 242 -25.91 6.01 -5.99
CA LYS A 242 -25.07 4.85 -6.22
C LYS A 242 -24.87 4.65 -7.73
N GLN A 243 -23.62 4.59 -8.17
CA GLN A 243 -23.27 4.45 -9.60
C GLN A 243 -22.89 3.00 -9.97
N GLY A 244 -22.40 2.20 -9.02
CA GLY A 244 -21.98 0.83 -9.26
C GLY A 244 -20.47 0.65 -9.14
N LEU A 245 -19.92 -0.31 -9.89
CA LEU A 245 -18.51 -0.67 -9.86
C LEU A 245 -17.68 0.31 -10.69
N PHE A 246 -16.41 0.52 -10.30
CA PHE A 246 -15.45 1.31 -11.10
C PHE A 246 -14.33 0.46 -11.72
N CYS A 247 -14.29 -0.83 -11.41
CA CYS A 247 -13.46 -1.83 -12.08
C CYS A 247 -14.37 -2.90 -12.70
N PRO A 248 -13.90 -3.69 -13.68
CA PRO A 248 -14.70 -4.78 -14.25
C PRO A 248 -15.15 -5.78 -13.18
N GLU A 249 -16.41 -6.19 -13.25
CA GLU A 249 -17.03 -7.11 -12.31
C GLU A 249 -16.24 -8.43 -12.20
N GLY A 250 -16.10 -8.94 -10.98
CA GLY A 250 -15.35 -10.16 -10.69
C GLY A 250 -13.82 -10.00 -10.68
N LYS A 251 -13.30 -8.83 -11.02
CA LYS A 251 -11.86 -8.52 -10.89
C LYS A 251 -11.48 -8.08 -9.48
N LEU A 252 -12.46 -7.96 -8.58
CA LEU A 252 -12.28 -7.66 -7.16
C LEU A 252 -11.42 -6.41 -6.94
N THR A 253 -11.69 -5.36 -7.74
CA THR A 253 -10.89 -4.13 -7.77
C THR A 253 -9.38 -4.46 -7.92
N TYR A 254 -9.08 -5.41 -8.81
CA TYR A 254 -7.73 -5.94 -9.06
C TYR A 254 -7.06 -6.49 -7.79
N ASN A 255 -7.80 -7.26 -7.00
CA ASN A 255 -7.39 -7.84 -5.71
C ASN A 255 -6.98 -6.78 -4.70
N SER A 256 -7.67 -5.63 -4.64
CA SER A 256 -7.38 -4.57 -3.68
C SER A 256 -8.64 -4.03 -3.02
N GLN A 257 -8.48 -3.39 -1.88
CA GLN A 257 -9.50 -2.65 -1.16
C GLN A 257 -9.16 -1.16 -1.19
N THR A 258 -10.13 -0.32 -1.51
CA THR A 258 -10.01 1.15 -1.45
C THR A 258 -9.41 1.60 -0.12
N THR A 259 -8.50 2.58 -0.15
CA THR A 259 -8.00 3.23 1.06
C THR A 259 -8.00 4.75 0.96
N PHE A 260 -7.64 5.29 -0.20
CA PHE A 260 -7.56 6.73 -0.42
C PHE A 260 -7.69 7.06 -1.91
N VAL A 261 -7.94 8.31 -2.25
CA VAL A 261 -7.78 8.85 -3.61
C VAL A 261 -6.90 10.08 -3.51
N PHE A 262 -5.73 10.01 -4.14
CA PHE A 262 -4.77 11.12 -4.14
C PHE A 262 -4.95 11.98 -5.39
N PRO A 263 -5.01 13.34 -5.27
CA PRO A 263 -5.08 14.26 -6.40
C PRO A 263 -3.70 14.43 -7.06
N LEU A 264 -3.37 13.54 -8.00
CA LEU A 264 -2.10 13.57 -8.73
C LEU A 264 -2.07 14.74 -9.71
N LYS A 265 -1.10 15.64 -9.55
CA LYS A 265 -0.89 16.76 -10.48
C LYS A 265 -0.28 16.26 -11.79
N CYS A 266 -0.88 16.62 -12.91
CA CYS A 266 -0.41 16.31 -14.26
C CYS A 266 -0.53 17.54 -15.15
N GLY A 267 0.54 18.31 -15.28
CA GLY A 267 0.49 19.61 -15.96
C GLY A 267 -0.49 20.56 -15.26
N ASN A 268 -1.47 21.07 -16.01
CA ASN A 268 -2.52 21.96 -15.50
C ASN A 268 -3.75 21.21 -14.96
N ASP A 269 -3.78 19.89 -15.02
CA ASP A 269 -4.90 19.07 -14.54
C ASP A 269 -4.53 18.28 -13.29
N THR A 270 -5.55 17.78 -12.60
CA THR A 270 -5.42 16.91 -11.46
C THR A 270 -6.13 15.60 -11.76
N ILE A 271 -5.40 14.49 -11.78
CA ILE A 271 -5.93 13.15 -12.02
C ILE A 271 -6.15 12.48 -10.67
N PRO A 272 -7.36 12.01 -10.34
CA PRO A 272 -7.56 11.25 -9.13
C PRO A 272 -6.84 9.89 -9.26
N MET A 273 -5.88 9.65 -8.38
CA MET A 273 -5.17 8.37 -8.29
C MET A 273 -5.82 7.52 -7.20
N PHE A 274 -6.42 6.41 -7.62
CA PHE A 274 -6.90 5.38 -6.72
C PHE A 274 -5.73 4.76 -5.96
N MET A 275 -5.88 4.64 -4.65
CA MET A 275 -4.96 3.91 -3.78
C MET A 275 -5.71 2.76 -3.12
N GLY A 276 -5.23 1.56 -3.31
CA GLY A 276 -5.79 0.34 -2.73
C GLY A 276 -4.74 -0.52 -2.06
N ASP A 277 -5.14 -1.28 -1.04
CA ASP A 277 -4.32 -2.25 -0.34
C ASP A 277 -4.64 -3.67 -0.78
N ARG A 278 -3.61 -4.48 -1.06
CA ARG A 278 -3.68 -5.94 -1.14
C ARG A 278 -3.28 -6.52 0.20
N TRP A 279 -4.24 -6.75 1.06
CA TRP A 279 -4.03 -7.37 2.36
C TRP A 279 -3.52 -8.80 2.24
N SER A 280 -2.66 -9.23 3.16
CA SER A 280 -2.03 -10.56 3.17
C SER A 280 -1.92 -11.13 4.59
N TYR A 281 -3.06 -11.22 5.30
CA TYR A 281 -3.07 -11.74 6.67
C TYR A 281 -2.69 -13.23 6.75
N PRO A 282 -1.83 -13.66 7.71
CA PRO A 282 -1.32 -12.89 8.85
C PRO A 282 -0.07 -12.04 8.56
N HIS A 283 0.60 -12.22 7.41
CA HIS A 283 1.88 -11.58 7.09
C HIS A 283 1.69 -10.18 6.45
N GLN A 284 0.96 -9.32 7.16
CA GLN A 284 0.61 -7.98 6.65
C GLN A 284 1.83 -7.06 6.48
N ALA A 285 2.85 -7.19 7.33
CA ALA A 285 4.05 -6.35 7.24
C ALA A 285 4.95 -6.74 6.06
N SER A 286 5.09 -8.04 5.80
CA SER A 286 6.07 -8.54 4.83
C SER A 286 5.48 -8.91 3.47
N ALA A 287 4.18 -9.15 3.36
CA ALA A 287 3.58 -9.67 2.13
C ALA A 287 2.36 -8.89 1.60
N ALA A 288 1.79 -7.95 2.36
CA ALA A 288 0.80 -7.04 1.82
C ALA A 288 1.44 -6.07 0.82
N THR A 289 0.69 -5.67 -0.20
CA THR A 289 1.18 -4.84 -1.30
C THR A 289 0.16 -3.76 -1.67
N TYR A 290 0.52 -2.89 -2.61
CA TYR A 290 -0.27 -1.74 -3.01
C TYR A 290 -0.77 -1.88 -4.44
N VAL A 291 -1.93 -1.25 -4.73
CA VAL A 291 -2.46 -1.06 -6.08
C VAL A 291 -2.83 0.41 -6.23
N TRP A 292 -2.01 1.15 -6.94
CA TRP A 292 -2.25 2.56 -7.24
C TRP A 292 -2.44 2.76 -8.75
N MET A 293 -3.57 3.33 -9.12
CA MET A 293 -3.99 3.43 -10.52
C MET A 293 -4.67 4.77 -10.78
N PRO A 294 -4.42 5.43 -11.93
CA PRO A 294 -5.21 6.62 -12.29
C PRO A 294 -6.67 6.23 -12.55
N LEU A 295 -7.60 6.97 -11.97
CA LEU A 295 -9.04 6.88 -12.27
C LEU A 295 -9.34 7.71 -13.51
N GLN A 296 -10.00 7.10 -14.49
CA GLN A 296 -10.64 7.82 -15.58
C GLN A 296 -11.94 8.43 -15.06
N VAL A 297 -12.16 9.72 -15.32
CA VAL A 297 -13.36 10.45 -14.90
C VAL A 297 -14.06 11.05 -16.11
N GLU A 298 -15.30 10.65 -16.32
CA GLU A 298 -16.16 11.17 -17.39
C GLU A 298 -17.51 11.58 -16.80
N SER A 299 -17.72 12.88 -16.59
CA SER A 299 -18.89 13.43 -15.90
C SER A 299 -19.06 12.83 -14.50
N THR A 300 -20.11 12.03 -14.28
CA THR A 300 -20.38 11.31 -13.01
C THR A 300 -19.86 9.88 -13.01
N LYS A 301 -19.18 9.43 -14.08
CA LYS A 301 -18.64 8.08 -14.19
C LYS A 301 -17.14 8.07 -13.88
N ILE A 302 -16.72 7.04 -13.13
CA ILE A 302 -15.31 6.74 -12.95
C ILE A 302 -15.03 5.30 -13.34
N SER A 303 -13.81 5.03 -13.82
CA SER A 303 -13.40 3.66 -14.16
C SER A 303 -11.89 3.45 -14.09
N ILE A 304 -11.52 2.20 -13.81
CA ILE A 304 -10.22 1.62 -14.08
C ILE A 304 -10.49 0.38 -14.95
N PRO A 305 -10.52 0.53 -16.29
CA PRO A 305 -11.01 -0.53 -17.19
C PRO A 305 -10.08 -1.74 -17.28
N GLU A 306 -8.77 -1.55 -17.05
CA GLU A 306 -7.77 -2.60 -17.07
C GLU A 306 -6.72 -2.42 -15.98
N TYR A 307 -6.10 -3.52 -15.57
CA TYR A 307 -5.03 -3.52 -14.57
C TYR A 307 -3.68 -3.22 -15.23
N TRP A 308 -3.06 -2.13 -14.79
CA TRP A 308 -1.68 -1.82 -15.15
C TRP A 308 -0.75 -2.33 -14.05
N GLN A 309 -0.06 -3.41 -14.30
CA GLN A 309 0.91 -3.92 -13.31
C GLN A 309 2.04 -2.93 -13.07
N ALA A 310 2.48 -2.20 -14.10
CA ALA A 310 3.36 -1.06 -13.94
C ALA A 310 2.95 0.09 -14.86
N TRP A 311 3.14 1.31 -14.41
CA TRP A 311 2.84 2.51 -15.17
C TRP A 311 3.76 3.67 -14.80
N ASP A 312 4.04 4.52 -15.78
CA ASP A 312 4.82 5.74 -15.60
C ASP A 312 3.91 6.83 -15.02
N ILE A 313 4.22 7.29 -13.80
CA ILE A 313 3.39 8.24 -13.06
C ILE A 313 3.34 9.62 -13.72
N ASN A 314 4.39 9.99 -14.47
CA ASN A 314 4.45 11.27 -15.16
C ASN A 314 3.75 11.23 -16.52
N LYS A 315 3.75 10.07 -17.20
CA LYS A 315 3.15 9.90 -18.52
C LYS A 315 1.73 9.34 -18.47
N LEU A 316 1.27 8.83 -17.32
CA LEU A 316 -0.02 8.17 -17.11
C LEU A 316 -0.27 7.05 -18.13
N LYS A 317 0.73 6.20 -18.35
CA LYS A 317 0.68 5.11 -19.35
C LYS A 317 1.24 3.82 -18.77
N PRO A 318 0.67 2.66 -19.14
CA PRO A 318 1.24 1.37 -18.77
C PRO A 318 2.62 1.21 -19.39
N VAL A 319 3.51 0.56 -18.66
CA VAL A 319 4.89 0.29 -19.05
C VAL A 319 5.23 -1.17 -18.74
N ASN A 320 6.10 -1.78 -19.54
CA ASN A 320 6.68 -3.07 -19.21
C ASN A 320 7.92 -2.86 -18.31
N PRO A 321 7.84 -3.13 -16.99
CA PRO A 321 8.96 -2.91 -16.07
C PRO A 321 10.08 -3.97 -16.24
N LEU A 322 9.84 -4.98 -17.06
CA LEU A 322 10.80 -6.05 -17.36
C LEU A 322 11.51 -5.86 -18.71
N SER A 323 11.37 -4.67 -19.33
CA SER A 323 12.10 -4.36 -20.56
C SER A 323 13.61 -4.45 -20.31
N GLY A 324 14.35 -5.14 -21.20
CA GLY A 324 15.79 -5.36 -21.07
C GLY A 324 16.19 -6.50 -20.13
N SER A 325 15.24 -7.16 -19.45
CA SER A 325 15.57 -8.34 -18.65
C SER A 325 15.80 -9.57 -19.52
N LEU A 326 16.65 -10.48 -19.03
CA LEU A 326 16.95 -11.78 -19.62
C LEU A 326 16.31 -12.89 -18.79
N GLN A 327 15.77 -13.91 -19.48
CA GLN A 327 15.19 -15.06 -18.79
C GLN A 327 16.26 -16.10 -18.50
N ILE A 328 16.30 -16.59 -17.26
CA ILE A 328 17.11 -17.77 -16.90
C ILE A 328 16.46 -19.00 -17.50
N GLU A 329 17.24 -19.78 -18.29
CA GLU A 329 16.74 -21.00 -18.89
C GLU A 329 16.47 -22.07 -17.82
N LYS A 330 15.41 -22.86 -18.01
CA LYS A 330 15.00 -23.90 -17.03
C LYS A 330 16.08 -24.90 -16.70
N LYS A 331 16.97 -25.22 -17.66
CA LYS A 331 18.12 -26.13 -17.45
C LYS A 331 19.16 -25.56 -16.47
N GLN A 332 19.15 -24.24 -16.23
CA GLN A 332 20.01 -23.53 -15.27
C GLN A 332 19.37 -23.36 -13.91
N ILE A 333 18.11 -23.77 -13.77
CA ILE A 333 17.37 -23.68 -12.52
C ILE A 333 17.52 -25.00 -11.77
N TYR A 334 18.06 -24.92 -10.56
CA TYR A 334 18.02 -26.05 -9.62
C TYR A 334 16.65 -26.08 -8.95
N ALA A 335 16.07 -27.27 -8.88
CA ALA A 335 14.84 -27.51 -8.14
C ALA A 335 14.96 -28.87 -7.44
N ASP A 336 14.60 -28.94 -6.16
CA ASP A 336 14.54 -30.23 -5.49
C ASP A 336 13.40 -31.11 -6.02
N SER A 337 13.36 -32.37 -5.62
CA SER A 337 12.41 -33.38 -6.14
C SER A 337 10.93 -33.08 -5.85
N CYS A 338 10.63 -32.10 -4.98
CA CYS A 338 9.28 -31.70 -4.66
C CYS A 338 8.70 -30.65 -5.64
N TRP A 339 9.53 -30.12 -6.55
CA TRP A 339 9.05 -29.22 -7.61
C TRP A 339 8.62 -29.99 -8.84
N ARG A 340 7.38 -29.80 -9.24
CA ARG A 340 6.87 -30.28 -10.53
C ARG A 340 7.20 -29.28 -11.61
N ILE A 341 8.07 -29.63 -12.54
CA ILE A 341 8.47 -28.79 -13.67
C ILE A 341 7.70 -29.17 -14.92
N THR A 342 7.01 -28.22 -15.51
CA THR A 342 6.30 -28.36 -16.79
C THR A 342 6.86 -27.37 -17.83
N LYS A 343 6.35 -27.41 -19.07
CA LYS A 343 6.74 -26.44 -20.10
C LYS A 343 6.49 -24.98 -19.66
N ASN A 344 5.41 -24.73 -18.92
CA ASN A 344 4.92 -23.37 -18.67
C ASN A 344 5.19 -22.87 -17.24
N LYS A 345 5.40 -23.78 -16.27
CA LYS A 345 5.55 -23.41 -14.85
C LYS A 345 6.29 -24.46 -14.04
N MET A 346 6.79 -24.04 -12.89
CA MET A 346 7.41 -24.83 -11.85
C MET A 346 6.57 -24.64 -10.58
N GLU A 347 6.09 -25.72 -9.98
CA GLU A 347 5.15 -25.67 -8.84
C GLU A 347 5.57 -26.60 -7.72
N SER A 348 5.41 -26.13 -6.48
CA SER A 348 5.50 -26.96 -5.29
C SER A 348 4.56 -26.47 -4.20
N ASN A 349 4.07 -27.37 -3.36
CA ASN A 349 3.36 -27.08 -2.13
C ASN A 349 4.04 -27.70 -0.90
N ALA A 350 5.21 -28.31 -1.10
CA ALA A 350 5.95 -28.98 -0.03
C ALA A 350 6.74 -27.94 0.77
N LYS A 351 6.48 -27.88 2.09
CA LYS A 351 7.18 -26.99 3.00
C LYS A 351 8.69 -27.22 2.95
N GLY A 352 9.47 -26.12 2.86
CA GLY A 352 10.94 -26.15 2.79
C GLY A 352 11.51 -26.52 1.43
N SER A 353 10.66 -26.82 0.44
CA SER A 353 11.08 -27.10 -0.93
C SER A 353 11.67 -25.85 -1.57
N VAL A 354 12.83 -25.98 -2.21
CA VAL A 354 13.62 -24.88 -2.75
C VAL A 354 13.82 -25.00 -4.25
N LEU A 355 13.65 -23.87 -4.93
CA LEU A 355 14.02 -23.64 -6.30
C LEU A 355 15.05 -22.52 -6.34
N SER A 356 16.14 -22.63 -7.10
CA SER A 356 17.17 -21.59 -7.16
C SER A 356 17.81 -21.48 -8.54
N ALA A 357 18.38 -20.31 -8.82
CA ALA A 357 19.10 -20.03 -10.05
C ALA A 357 20.20 -19.01 -9.80
N SER A 358 21.36 -19.19 -10.46
CA SER A 358 22.43 -18.20 -10.43
C SER A 358 22.34 -17.25 -11.63
N PHE A 359 22.72 -16.00 -11.40
CA PHE A 359 22.76 -14.97 -12.45
C PHE A 359 23.87 -13.96 -12.17
N ARG A 360 24.31 -13.27 -13.21
CA ARG A 360 25.20 -12.12 -13.09
C ARG A 360 24.46 -10.85 -13.52
N GLY A 361 24.33 -9.89 -12.62
CA GLY A 361 23.57 -8.69 -12.93
C GLY A 361 23.39 -7.76 -11.75
N THR A 362 22.40 -6.87 -11.87
CA THR A 362 22.07 -5.82 -10.90
C THR A 362 20.71 -6.01 -10.25
N ARG A 363 19.80 -6.80 -10.84
CA ARG A 363 18.44 -7.03 -10.35
C ARG A 363 17.94 -8.41 -10.78
N ALA A 364 16.98 -8.93 -10.04
CA ALA A 364 16.22 -10.12 -10.43
C ALA A 364 14.72 -9.89 -10.31
N ALA A 365 13.94 -10.66 -11.09
CA ALA A 365 12.49 -10.62 -11.03
C ALA A 365 11.90 -12.03 -11.14
N ILE A 366 10.73 -12.23 -10.56
CA ILE A 366 9.96 -13.47 -10.66
C ILE A 366 8.58 -13.16 -11.23
N ILE A 367 8.22 -13.87 -12.31
CA ILE A 367 6.84 -13.99 -12.77
C ILE A 367 6.28 -15.30 -12.23
N GLY A 368 5.12 -15.22 -11.60
CA GLY A 368 4.44 -16.37 -11.02
C GLY A 368 2.93 -16.25 -11.10
N GLU A 369 2.26 -17.35 -10.80
CA GLU A 369 0.79 -17.44 -10.83
C GLU A 369 0.25 -17.53 -9.40
N SER A 370 -0.57 -16.55 -9.00
CA SER A 370 -1.39 -16.63 -7.79
C SER A 370 -2.70 -17.35 -8.08
N THR A 371 -3.16 -18.16 -7.12
CA THR A 371 -4.37 -18.97 -7.26
C THR A 371 -5.11 -19.08 -5.92
N PRO A 372 -6.36 -19.61 -5.89
CA PRO A 372 -7.05 -19.94 -4.65
C PRO A 372 -6.35 -20.99 -3.76
N LEU A 373 -5.32 -21.65 -4.28
CA LEU A 373 -4.47 -22.63 -3.57
C LEU A 373 -3.09 -22.05 -3.22
N GLY A 374 -2.84 -20.78 -3.47
CA GLY A 374 -1.54 -20.14 -3.28
C GLY A 374 -1.15 -20.01 -1.82
N GLY A 375 0.13 -20.22 -1.52
CA GLY A 375 0.73 -20.00 -0.20
C GLY A 375 1.77 -18.89 -0.25
N TYR A 376 2.57 -18.79 0.81
CA TYR A 376 3.71 -17.88 0.86
C TYR A 376 4.99 -18.56 0.38
N ALA A 377 5.79 -17.80 -0.35
CA ALA A 377 7.16 -18.16 -0.66
C ALA A 377 8.13 -17.15 -0.06
N ARG A 378 9.26 -17.62 0.45
CA ARG A 378 10.39 -16.76 0.80
C ARG A 378 11.31 -16.67 -0.43
N VAL A 379 11.56 -15.46 -0.88
CA VAL A 379 12.49 -15.17 -1.97
C VAL A 379 13.73 -14.52 -1.38
N ASN A 380 14.90 -15.14 -1.59
CA ASN A 380 16.17 -14.59 -1.15
C ASN A 380 17.09 -14.40 -2.36
N VAL A 381 17.97 -13.40 -2.28
CA VAL A 381 19.12 -13.25 -3.15
C VAL A 381 20.38 -13.25 -2.31
N ILE A 382 21.34 -14.07 -2.68
CA ILE A 382 22.60 -14.31 -1.97
C ILE A 382 23.75 -13.92 -2.89
N ASN A 383 24.74 -13.17 -2.40
CA ASN A 383 25.96 -12.83 -3.14
C ASN A 383 27.01 -13.95 -3.09
N GLU A 384 28.12 -13.79 -3.79
CA GLU A 384 29.27 -14.74 -3.81
C GLU A 384 29.86 -15.03 -2.43
N LYS A 385 29.74 -14.07 -1.51
CA LYS A 385 30.21 -14.21 -0.11
C LYS A 385 29.23 -14.96 0.79
N ARG A 386 28.10 -15.41 0.21
CA ARG A 386 26.96 -16.03 0.91
C ARG A 386 26.19 -15.10 1.85
N ASP A 387 26.34 -13.78 1.69
CA ASP A 387 25.49 -12.84 2.40
C ASP A 387 24.12 -12.73 1.72
N THR A 388 23.06 -12.74 2.50
CA THR A 388 21.71 -12.45 2.00
C THR A 388 21.59 -10.96 1.76
N VAL A 389 21.58 -10.55 0.48
CA VAL A 389 21.45 -9.13 0.07
C VAL A 389 20.00 -8.71 -0.17
N PHE A 390 19.09 -9.67 -0.28
CA PHE A 390 17.67 -9.45 -0.41
C PHE A 390 16.89 -10.61 0.22
N SER A 391 15.80 -10.30 0.92
CA SER A 391 14.85 -11.30 1.41
C SER A 391 13.46 -10.69 1.47
N SER A 392 12.47 -11.37 0.90
CA SER A 392 11.07 -10.95 0.97
C SER A 392 10.13 -12.15 1.04
N LEU A 393 8.99 -11.97 1.70
CA LEU A 393 7.89 -12.94 1.70
C LEU A 393 6.90 -12.54 0.61
N ILE A 394 6.55 -13.46 -0.27
CA ILE A 394 5.67 -13.22 -1.41
C ILE A 394 4.39 -14.04 -1.25
N ASP A 395 3.25 -13.39 -1.38
CA ASP A 395 1.94 -14.02 -1.36
C ASP A 395 1.54 -14.50 -2.77
N PHE A 396 1.25 -15.80 -2.90
CA PHE A 396 0.73 -16.43 -4.12
C PHE A 396 -0.77 -16.71 -4.07
N TYR A 397 -1.47 -16.12 -3.09
CA TYR A 397 -2.92 -16.25 -3.02
C TYR A 397 -3.63 -15.18 -3.87
N SER A 398 -4.62 -15.62 -4.61
CA SER A 398 -5.65 -14.78 -5.23
C SER A 398 -6.94 -15.57 -5.35
N LYS A 399 -8.11 -14.91 -5.26
CA LYS A 399 -9.42 -15.56 -5.45
C LYS A 399 -9.62 -16.09 -6.88
N TYR A 400 -8.88 -15.60 -7.85
CA TYR A 400 -8.87 -16.09 -9.22
C TYR A 400 -7.41 -16.26 -9.69
N PRO A 401 -7.12 -17.14 -10.67
CA PRO A 401 -5.78 -17.28 -11.21
C PRO A 401 -5.29 -15.98 -11.84
N GLU A 402 -4.11 -15.53 -11.42
CA GLU A 402 -3.47 -14.31 -11.93
C GLU A 402 -1.98 -14.56 -12.15
N LYS A 403 -1.56 -14.56 -13.42
CA LYS A 403 -0.13 -14.57 -13.77
C LYS A 403 0.39 -13.14 -13.83
N ALA A 404 1.39 -12.82 -13.00
CA ALA A 404 1.93 -11.46 -12.88
C ALA A 404 3.38 -11.49 -12.36
N ILE A 405 4.04 -10.34 -12.38
CA ILE A 405 5.28 -10.12 -11.63
C ILE A 405 4.94 -10.24 -10.15
N ARG A 406 5.71 -11.05 -9.42
CA ARG A 406 5.53 -11.24 -7.97
C ARG A 406 6.55 -10.47 -7.14
N VAL A 407 7.72 -10.28 -7.69
CA VAL A 407 8.78 -9.48 -7.08
C VAL A 407 9.74 -8.97 -8.14
N ILE A 408 10.25 -7.77 -7.94
CA ILE A 408 11.46 -7.24 -8.56
C ILE A 408 12.35 -6.80 -7.38
N THR A 409 13.60 -7.26 -7.34
CA THR A 409 14.52 -6.87 -6.27
C THR A 409 14.89 -5.40 -6.37
N PRO A 410 15.28 -4.74 -5.28
CA PRO A 410 16.02 -3.49 -5.37
C PRO A 410 17.27 -3.64 -6.27
N VAL A 411 17.80 -2.50 -6.71
CA VAL A 411 19.05 -2.49 -7.47
C VAL A 411 20.21 -2.89 -6.56
N MET A 412 21.02 -3.83 -7.01
CA MET A 412 22.20 -4.33 -6.34
C MET A 412 23.47 -3.93 -7.12
N VAL A 413 24.62 -3.95 -6.47
CA VAL A 413 25.90 -3.80 -7.18
C VAL A 413 26.03 -4.93 -8.21
N LYS A 414 26.51 -4.62 -9.43
CA LYS A 414 26.71 -5.65 -10.48
C LYS A 414 27.63 -6.75 -9.97
N GLY A 415 27.16 -7.98 -9.95
CA GLY A 415 27.86 -9.14 -9.38
C GLY A 415 27.20 -10.48 -9.69
N GLU A 416 27.80 -11.53 -9.19
CA GLU A 416 27.24 -12.89 -9.22
C GLU A 416 26.30 -13.07 -8.02
N TYR A 417 25.13 -13.63 -8.29
CA TYR A 417 24.09 -13.84 -7.29
C TYR A 417 23.38 -15.17 -7.50
N THR A 418 22.81 -15.68 -6.43
CA THR A 418 21.85 -16.79 -6.49
C THR A 418 20.51 -16.30 -5.93
N ILE A 419 19.47 -16.34 -6.75
CA ILE A 419 18.09 -16.16 -6.31
C ILE A 419 17.51 -17.52 -5.92
N SER A 420 16.81 -17.59 -4.79
CA SER A 420 16.11 -18.78 -4.32
C SER A 420 14.66 -18.49 -3.95
N VAL A 421 13.79 -19.47 -4.17
CA VAL A 421 12.37 -19.46 -3.81
C VAL A 421 12.11 -20.66 -2.93
N GLU A 422 11.78 -20.44 -1.68
CA GLU A 422 11.43 -21.46 -0.70
C GLU A 422 9.93 -21.47 -0.43
N VAL A 423 9.28 -22.61 -0.51
CA VAL A 423 7.88 -22.81 -0.12
C VAL A 423 7.79 -22.84 1.40
N THR A 424 7.15 -21.84 2.01
CA THR A 424 7.07 -21.76 3.49
C THR A 424 6.17 -22.80 4.12
N GLY A 425 5.23 -23.37 3.35
CA GLY A 425 4.18 -24.24 3.87
C GLY A 425 3.11 -23.49 4.68
N ILE A 426 3.13 -22.17 4.64
CA ILE A 426 2.14 -21.28 5.28
C ILE A 426 1.25 -20.69 4.20
N ARG A 427 0.01 -20.36 4.55
CA ARG A 427 -0.97 -19.76 3.63
C ARG A 427 -1.68 -18.58 4.26
N PRO A 428 -2.14 -17.59 3.49
CA PRO A 428 -3.06 -16.58 3.97
C PRO A 428 -4.37 -17.24 4.40
N VAL A 429 -4.75 -17.10 5.67
CA VAL A 429 -6.01 -17.61 6.20
C VAL A 429 -6.41 -16.81 7.43
N TRP A 430 -7.68 -16.45 7.52
CA TRP A 430 -8.24 -15.73 8.67
C TRP A 430 -9.74 -15.99 8.81
N SER A 431 -10.30 -15.56 9.93
CA SER A 431 -11.74 -15.58 10.15
C SER A 431 -12.25 -14.19 10.54
N ASP A 432 -13.46 -13.87 10.15
CA ASP A 432 -14.17 -12.69 10.62
C ASP A 432 -14.84 -12.91 11.99
N LYS A 433 -15.53 -11.88 12.48
CA LYS A 433 -16.29 -11.92 13.75
C LYS A 433 -17.38 -12.99 13.79
N THR A 434 -17.86 -13.42 12.62
CA THR A 434 -18.88 -14.48 12.48
C THR A 434 -18.29 -15.88 12.36
N LYS A 435 -16.97 -16.01 12.51
CA LYS A 435 -16.17 -17.22 12.32
C LYS A 435 -16.17 -17.76 10.87
N ARG A 436 -16.58 -16.96 9.90
CA ARG A 436 -16.42 -17.28 8.49
C ARG A 436 -14.96 -17.26 8.13
N VAL A 437 -14.47 -18.34 7.50
CA VAL A 437 -13.07 -18.49 7.10
C VAL A 437 -12.87 -17.97 5.68
N TYR A 438 -11.83 -17.18 5.51
CA TYR A 438 -11.36 -16.58 4.26
C TYR A 438 -9.93 -17.02 3.96
N GLY A 439 -9.49 -16.70 2.74
CA GLY A 439 -8.12 -16.90 2.31
C GLY A 439 -7.90 -18.18 1.53
N SER A 440 -6.64 -18.59 1.46
CA SER A 440 -6.19 -19.70 0.62
C SER A 440 -6.60 -21.07 1.14
N LYS A 441 -6.84 -22.00 0.22
CA LYS A 441 -7.13 -23.42 0.49
C LYS A 441 -5.88 -24.30 0.40
N GLY A 442 -4.70 -23.75 0.06
CA GLY A 442 -3.46 -24.50 -0.11
C GLY A 442 -2.21 -23.66 0.13
N THR A 443 -1.06 -24.26 -0.10
CA THR A 443 0.27 -23.67 0.10
C THR A 443 1.10 -23.65 -1.18
N CYS A 444 0.46 -23.72 -2.34
CA CYS A 444 1.11 -23.84 -3.64
C CYS A 444 1.87 -22.55 -3.99
N VAL A 445 3.11 -22.73 -4.45
CA VAL A 445 3.93 -21.68 -5.07
C VAL A 445 4.13 -22.06 -6.53
N SER A 446 3.79 -21.14 -7.45
CA SER A 446 3.83 -21.38 -8.89
C SER A 446 4.67 -20.30 -9.57
N ILE A 447 5.84 -20.70 -10.12
CA ILE A 447 6.80 -19.84 -10.80
C ILE A 447 6.75 -20.12 -12.30
N ASN A 448 6.54 -19.07 -13.10
CA ASN A 448 6.56 -19.18 -14.55
C ASN A 448 7.94 -18.86 -15.12
N GLN A 449 8.59 -17.79 -14.62
CA GLN A 449 9.86 -17.30 -15.10
C GLN A 449 10.68 -16.70 -13.96
N ILE A 450 11.99 -16.86 -14.03
CA ILE A 450 12.97 -16.09 -13.27
C ILE A 450 13.73 -15.25 -14.29
N LEU A 451 13.86 -13.97 -14.03
CA LEU A 451 14.46 -12.98 -14.91
C LEU A 451 15.56 -12.24 -14.17
N TYR A 452 16.52 -11.70 -14.89
CA TYR A 452 17.57 -10.84 -14.34
C TYR A 452 17.90 -9.70 -15.30
N PHE A 453 18.53 -8.67 -14.77
CA PHE A 453 19.01 -7.52 -15.53
C PHE A 453 20.53 -7.46 -15.41
N GLU A 454 21.22 -7.44 -16.54
CA GLU A 454 22.71 -7.34 -16.56
C GLU A 454 23.18 -5.94 -16.15
N GLU A 455 22.40 -4.94 -16.51
CA GLU A 455 22.65 -3.52 -16.21
C GLU A 455 21.31 -2.84 -15.82
N GLU A 456 21.41 -1.65 -15.25
CA GLU A 456 20.25 -0.85 -14.88
C GLU A 456 19.66 -0.11 -16.11
#